data_58319aeb52e8528b6dbfef5b0f24f92b
#
_entry.id   58319aeb52e8528b6dbfef5b0f24f92b
#
_cell.length_a   1.000
_cell.length_b   1.000
_cell.length_c   1.000
_cell.angle_alpha   90.00
_cell.angle_beta   90.00
_cell.angle_gamma   90.00
#
_symmetry.space_group_name_H-M   'P 1'
#
loop_
_entity.id
_entity.type
_entity.pdbx_description
1 polymer ?
#
loop_
_entity_poly.entity_id
_entity_poly.type
_entity_poly.pdbx_seq_one_letter_code
_entity_poly.pdbx_strand_id
1 'polypeptide(L)'
;MRNIIILLLSIFTLSLVGCETMSNGKHRMKGERGGKHDRGKGGKHEGKRGKRQTVASVCNGKNDLSKVPENYLSAMLKYTKLNQEYLIYVCTEDSDGDGKPEFIVVESTGRPEHKSVYYDSSNKYYEDYDYTTNIHKFAAVYEDQTPRRAGRNTIEEQTLILKMPVTPTSAVDKTKTDFGAMGIALNGVSLFNENAAPGDEITDELFTFDQCSGHPENRGTYHYHVDPVCLIQKLGGKVNEVSKTDSGTTYNWLEDSGDNAGLLLGFLMDGFPVYGPIGNGEKDCKANAVPAIDEYNGHLHCTADFSSGSYHYHVKTATQGGKNDPVFWITNNYFYGEPGLIGQ
;
A
#
# COMPACT_ATOMS: atom_id res chain seq x y z
N MET A 1 41.27 37.38 34.84
CA MET A 1 40.39 36.83 35.89
C MET A 1 39.96 35.43 35.45
N ARG A 2 40.24 34.48 36.34
CA ARG A 2 40.38 33.06 36.08
C ARG A 2 39.03 32.36 35.74
N ASN A 3 39.01 31.59 34.65
CA ASN A 3 37.95 30.63 34.32
C ASN A 3 38.13 29.36 35.15
N ILE A 4 37.07 28.97 35.85
CA ILE A 4 37.01 27.69 36.57
C ILE A 4 36.16 26.75 35.69
N ILE A 5 36.82 25.68 35.20
CA ILE A 5 36.19 24.55 34.53
C ILE A 5 35.88 23.50 35.60
N ILE A 6 34.61 23.17 35.79
CA ILE A 6 34.19 22.06 36.65
C ILE A 6 34.01 20.84 35.79
N LEU A 7 34.85 19.83 35.99
CA LEU A 7 34.82 18.52 35.38
C LEU A 7 33.97 17.59 36.28
N LEU A 8 32.83 17.15 35.83
CA LEU A 8 32.05 16.11 36.50
C LEU A 8 32.43 14.74 35.95
N LEU A 9 33.13 13.95 36.77
CA LEU A 9 33.40 12.54 36.56
C LEU A 9 32.16 11.74 37.00
N SER A 10 31.54 11.05 36.10
CA SER A 10 30.55 10.00 36.40
C SER A 10 31.22 8.63 36.42
N ILE A 11 31.18 8.01 37.59
CA ILE A 11 31.71 6.68 37.87
C ILE A 11 30.69 5.64 37.39
N PHE A 12 31.08 4.82 36.42
CA PHE A 12 30.36 3.62 36.04
C PHE A 12 30.79 2.45 36.91
N THR A 13 29.90 1.92 37.74
CA THR A 13 30.11 0.66 38.46
C THR A 13 29.69 -0.50 37.55
N LEU A 14 30.65 -1.34 37.24
CA LEU A 14 30.48 -2.59 36.50
C LEU A 14 30.05 -3.69 37.47
N SER A 15 28.85 -4.22 37.34
CA SER A 15 28.40 -5.43 38.04
C SER A 15 28.66 -6.66 37.19
N LEU A 16 29.63 -7.45 37.60
CA LEU A 16 29.89 -8.79 37.10
C LEU A 16 28.84 -9.76 37.67
N VAL A 17 28.01 -10.39 36.86
CA VAL A 17 27.23 -11.57 37.24
C VAL A 17 27.81 -12.76 36.53
N GLY A 18 28.06 -13.80 37.33
CA GLY A 18 28.82 -14.97 36.98
C GLY A 18 28.19 -15.90 35.95
N CYS A 19 29.06 -16.55 35.23
CA CYS A 19 28.81 -17.63 34.31
C CYS A 19 28.68 -18.95 35.09
N GLU A 20 27.52 -19.57 35.14
CA GLU A 20 27.41 -20.97 35.54
C GLU A 20 27.28 -21.87 34.33
N THR A 21 28.27 -22.74 34.22
CA THR A 21 28.34 -23.82 33.24
C THR A 21 27.41 -24.95 33.65
N MET A 22 26.45 -25.32 32.79
CA MET A 22 25.72 -26.56 32.94
C MET A 22 26.07 -27.57 31.85
N SER A 23 26.38 -28.75 32.34
CA SER A 23 26.89 -29.98 31.78
C SER A 23 25.99 -30.64 30.74
N ASN A 24 26.66 -31.27 29.78
CA ASN A 24 26.14 -32.21 28.78
C ASN A 24 25.31 -33.35 29.37
N GLY A 25 24.08 -33.51 28.94
CA GLY A 25 23.28 -34.73 29.13
C GLY A 25 22.82 -35.25 27.77
N LYS A 26 23.56 -36.24 27.23
CA LYS A 26 23.12 -37.05 26.07
C LYS A 26 22.01 -38.01 26.55
N HIS A 27 20.78 -37.81 26.12
CA HIS A 27 19.76 -38.88 26.15
C HIS A 27 19.42 -39.33 24.73
N ARG A 28 19.86 -40.55 24.47
CA ARG A 28 19.57 -41.38 23.31
C ARG A 28 18.20 -42.04 23.55
N MET A 29 17.16 -41.68 22.83
CA MET A 29 15.92 -42.44 22.84
C MET A 29 15.78 -43.26 21.54
N LYS A 30 15.49 -44.52 21.76
CA LYS A 30 15.21 -45.55 20.79
C LYS A 30 13.94 -45.30 20.02
N GLY A 31 13.93 -45.66 18.75
CA GLY A 31 12.75 -45.63 17.91
C GLY A 31 11.72 -46.71 18.33
N GLU A 32 10.47 -46.33 18.23
CA GLU A 32 9.37 -47.27 18.08
C GLU A 32 8.54 -46.89 16.85
N ARG A 33 8.34 -47.93 16.01
CA ARG A 33 7.53 -47.86 14.80
C ARG A 33 6.06 -48.08 15.16
N GLY A 34 5.18 -47.43 14.43
CA GLY A 34 3.85 -47.96 14.18
C GLY A 34 2.70 -47.10 14.76
N GLY A 35 2.24 -46.12 13.99
CA GLY A 35 0.92 -45.54 14.19
C GLY A 35 0.28 -45.31 12.80
N LYS A 36 -0.75 -46.11 12.53
CA LYS A 36 -1.59 -45.98 11.31
C LYS A 36 -2.24 -44.60 11.33
N HIS A 37 -1.95 -43.79 10.33
CA HIS A 37 -2.70 -42.56 10.08
C HIS A 37 -4.11 -42.93 9.59
N ASP A 38 -5.05 -42.80 10.48
CA ASP A 38 -6.48 -42.76 10.16
C ASP A 38 -6.76 -41.48 9.35
N ARG A 39 -7.22 -41.64 8.13
CA ARG A 39 -7.61 -40.52 7.27
C ARG A 39 -8.94 -39.96 7.79
N GLY A 40 -8.86 -39.03 8.71
CA GLY A 40 -9.99 -38.22 9.11
C GLY A 40 -10.58 -37.53 7.87
N LYS A 41 -11.86 -37.76 7.64
CA LYS A 41 -12.67 -37.12 6.61
C LYS A 41 -12.58 -35.60 6.84
N GLY A 42 -11.92 -34.89 5.92
CA GLY A 42 -11.87 -33.43 5.88
C GLY A 42 -13.29 -32.89 5.84
N GLY A 43 -13.72 -32.30 6.93
CA GLY A 43 -14.94 -31.49 6.95
C GLY A 43 -14.76 -30.32 5.99
N LYS A 44 -15.58 -30.26 4.95
CA LYS A 44 -15.70 -29.06 4.12
C LYS A 44 -16.25 -27.96 5.00
N HIS A 45 -15.36 -27.08 5.50
CA HIS A 45 -15.78 -25.77 5.93
C HIS A 45 -16.19 -24.99 4.67
N GLU A 46 -17.46 -25.08 4.31
CA GLU A 46 -18.08 -24.08 3.44
C GLU A 46 -18.14 -22.77 4.23
N GLY A 47 -17.04 -22.01 4.19
CA GLY A 47 -17.06 -20.60 4.57
C GLY A 47 -18.15 -19.95 3.70
N LYS A 48 -19.15 -19.39 4.35
CA LYS A 48 -20.18 -18.57 3.66
C LYS A 48 -19.42 -17.46 2.92
N ARG A 49 -19.20 -17.66 1.60
CA ARG A 49 -18.73 -16.60 0.71
C ARG A 49 -19.76 -15.48 0.82
N GLY A 50 -19.35 -14.35 1.38
CA GLY A 50 -20.15 -13.13 1.35
C GLY A 50 -20.62 -12.93 -0.09
N LYS A 51 -21.91 -12.75 -0.29
CA LYS A 51 -22.46 -12.46 -1.60
C LYS A 51 -21.81 -11.16 -2.08
N ARG A 52 -21.04 -11.23 -3.18
CA ARG A 52 -20.56 -10.06 -3.90
C ARG A 52 -21.78 -9.16 -4.15
N GLN A 53 -21.82 -7.99 -3.55
CA GLN A 53 -22.75 -6.96 -3.99
C GLN A 53 -22.21 -6.47 -5.34
N THR A 54 -22.82 -6.92 -6.43
CA THR A 54 -22.61 -6.32 -7.74
C THR A 54 -23.14 -4.89 -7.66
N VAL A 55 -22.25 -3.94 -7.48
CA VAL A 55 -22.60 -2.52 -7.56
C VAL A 55 -22.74 -2.20 -9.03
N ALA A 56 -23.90 -1.68 -9.41
CA ALA A 56 -24.11 -1.23 -10.79
C ALA A 56 -23.20 -0.03 -11.08
N SER A 57 -22.67 0.05 -12.32
CA SER A 57 -21.93 1.23 -12.76
C SER A 57 -22.75 2.50 -12.57
N VAL A 58 -22.14 3.49 -11.97
CA VAL A 58 -22.72 4.83 -11.73
C VAL A 58 -22.37 5.75 -12.89
N CYS A 59 -21.12 5.71 -13.36
CA CYS A 59 -20.62 6.58 -14.44
C CYS A 59 -21.10 6.14 -15.83
N ASN A 60 -21.65 4.94 -15.97
CA ASN A 60 -22.16 4.41 -17.25
C ASN A 60 -21.15 4.48 -18.40
N GLY A 61 -19.88 4.21 -18.11
CA GLY A 61 -18.79 4.24 -19.08
C GLY A 61 -18.44 5.62 -19.61
N LYS A 62 -18.71 6.68 -18.86
CA LYS A 62 -18.43 8.07 -19.26
C LYS A 62 -17.85 8.89 -18.10
N ASN A 63 -16.95 9.79 -18.47
CA ASN A 63 -16.52 10.84 -17.55
C ASN A 63 -17.55 11.97 -17.52
N ASP A 64 -18.00 12.35 -16.33
CA ASP A 64 -18.79 13.57 -16.12
C ASP A 64 -18.25 14.34 -14.90
N LEU A 65 -17.43 15.32 -15.19
CA LEU A 65 -16.80 16.17 -14.20
C LEU A 65 -17.57 17.46 -13.93
N SER A 66 -18.74 17.66 -14.53
CA SER A 66 -19.49 18.94 -14.51
C SER A 66 -19.97 19.34 -13.11
N LYS A 67 -20.16 18.37 -12.23
CA LYS A 67 -20.57 18.59 -10.84
C LYS A 67 -19.48 18.26 -9.81
N VAL A 68 -18.27 17.90 -10.25
CA VAL A 68 -17.15 17.69 -9.33
C VAL A 68 -16.77 19.03 -8.68
N PRO A 69 -16.65 19.10 -7.34
CA PRO A 69 -16.24 20.32 -6.67
C PRO A 69 -14.90 20.85 -7.19
N GLU A 70 -14.78 22.17 -7.31
CA GLU A 70 -13.63 22.83 -7.93
C GLU A 70 -12.29 22.43 -7.29
N ASN A 71 -12.27 22.27 -5.97
CA ASN A 71 -11.08 21.82 -5.23
C ASN A 71 -10.65 20.38 -5.54
N TYR A 72 -11.53 19.52 -6.10
CA TYR A 72 -11.22 18.18 -6.54
C TYR A 72 -10.97 18.05 -8.04
N LEU A 73 -11.40 19.05 -8.82
CA LEU A 73 -11.43 18.92 -10.28
C LEU A 73 -10.06 18.62 -10.89
N SER A 74 -9.01 19.29 -10.41
CA SER A 74 -7.64 19.06 -10.88
C SER A 74 -7.18 17.62 -10.64
N ALA A 75 -7.46 17.11 -9.45
CA ALA A 75 -7.11 15.73 -9.06
C ALA A 75 -7.91 14.70 -9.86
N MET A 76 -9.21 14.91 -10.04
CA MET A 76 -10.08 14.00 -10.80
C MET A 76 -9.71 13.95 -12.28
N LEU A 77 -9.27 15.06 -12.86
CA LEU A 77 -8.71 15.10 -14.22
C LEU A 77 -7.46 14.24 -14.39
N LYS A 78 -6.68 14.00 -13.33
CA LYS A 78 -5.52 13.09 -13.39
C LYS A 78 -5.97 11.64 -13.60
N TYR A 79 -7.03 11.18 -12.94
CA TYR A 79 -7.59 9.84 -13.17
C TYR A 79 -7.95 9.62 -14.64
N THR A 80 -8.65 10.57 -15.25
CA THR A 80 -9.14 10.42 -16.62
C THR A 80 -8.04 10.38 -17.68
N LYS A 81 -6.81 10.75 -17.33
CA LYS A 81 -5.69 10.86 -18.27
C LYS A 81 -4.63 9.77 -18.10
N LEU A 82 -4.58 9.13 -16.94
CA LEU A 82 -3.39 8.35 -16.58
C LEU A 82 -3.40 6.96 -17.20
N ASN A 83 -4.47 6.20 -17.07
CA ASN A 83 -4.56 4.83 -17.58
C ASN A 83 -5.48 4.78 -18.80
N GLN A 84 -4.92 5.04 -19.98
CA GLN A 84 -5.67 5.07 -21.24
C GLN A 84 -6.03 3.67 -21.75
N GLU A 85 -5.32 2.65 -21.30
CA GLU A 85 -5.52 1.26 -21.74
C GLU A 85 -6.71 0.62 -21.02
N TYR A 86 -6.75 0.78 -19.70
CA TYR A 86 -7.78 0.21 -18.84
C TYR A 86 -8.62 1.34 -18.23
N LEU A 87 -9.47 1.90 -19.02
CA LEU A 87 -10.22 3.12 -18.79
C LEU A 87 -10.70 3.31 -17.35
N ILE A 88 -10.48 4.51 -16.84
CA ILE A 88 -10.98 4.97 -15.55
C ILE A 88 -12.05 6.01 -15.83
N TYR A 89 -13.20 5.84 -15.20
CA TYR A 89 -14.29 6.80 -15.30
C TYR A 89 -14.46 7.57 -14.01
N VAL A 90 -14.71 8.85 -14.10
CA VAL A 90 -15.02 9.74 -12.98
C VAL A 90 -16.31 10.45 -13.24
N CYS A 91 -17.19 10.41 -12.26
CA CYS A 91 -18.48 11.12 -12.29
C CYS A 91 -18.89 11.51 -10.87
N THR A 92 -20.09 12.01 -10.70
CA THR A 92 -20.70 12.30 -9.40
C THR A 92 -22.02 11.55 -9.26
N GLU A 93 -22.39 11.26 -8.01
CA GLU A 93 -23.67 10.67 -7.66
C GLU A 93 -24.44 11.62 -6.74
N ASP A 94 -25.68 11.88 -7.13
CA ASP A 94 -26.70 12.60 -6.41
C ASP A 94 -27.71 11.56 -5.94
N SER A 95 -27.56 11.09 -4.71
CA SER A 95 -28.29 9.93 -4.19
C SER A 95 -29.70 10.26 -3.72
N ASP A 96 -29.96 11.51 -3.32
CA ASP A 96 -31.25 11.97 -2.84
C ASP A 96 -32.05 12.76 -3.89
N GLY A 97 -31.41 13.12 -5.01
CA GLY A 97 -32.04 13.77 -6.15
C GLY A 97 -32.28 15.26 -5.95
N ASP A 98 -31.59 15.92 -5.03
CA ASP A 98 -31.74 17.35 -4.76
C ASP A 98 -30.98 18.24 -5.77
N GLY A 99 -30.23 17.60 -6.69
CA GLY A 99 -29.42 18.25 -7.73
C GLY A 99 -27.99 18.56 -7.33
N LYS A 100 -27.59 18.20 -6.10
CA LYS A 100 -26.22 18.32 -5.59
C LYS A 100 -25.65 16.93 -5.34
N PRO A 101 -24.44 16.65 -5.77
CA PRO A 101 -23.85 15.34 -5.51
C PRO A 101 -23.37 15.20 -4.07
N GLU A 102 -23.59 14.02 -3.47
CA GLU A 102 -22.99 13.62 -2.20
C GLU A 102 -21.65 12.95 -2.42
N PHE A 103 -21.48 12.29 -3.58
CA PHE A 103 -20.28 11.50 -3.86
C PHE A 103 -19.59 11.89 -5.16
N ILE A 104 -18.27 11.87 -5.12
CA ILE A 104 -17.42 11.70 -6.30
C ILE A 104 -17.23 10.20 -6.49
N VAL A 105 -17.41 9.71 -7.72
CA VAL A 105 -17.31 8.29 -8.05
C VAL A 105 -16.13 8.08 -8.99
N VAL A 106 -15.29 7.11 -8.66
CA VAL A 106 -14.21 6.62 -9.52
C VAL A 106 -14.45 5.16 -9.83
N GLU A 107 -14.60 4.81 -11.11
CA GLU A 107 -14.74 3.45 -11.59
C GLU A 107 -13.49 3.01 -12.33
N SER A 108 -13.03 1.79 -12.05
CA SER A 108 -11.82 1.22 -12.64
C SER A 108 -11.93 -0.28 -12.83
N THR A 109 -11.16 -0.80 -13.80
CA THR A 109 -10.96 -2.25 -13.96
C THR A 109 -9.93 -2.84 -13.01
N GLY A 110 -9.22 -2.01 -12.24
CA GLY A 110 -8.17 -2.45 -11.32
C GLY A 110 -6.89 -2.96 -11.98
N ARG A 111 -6.80 -2.90 -13.31
CA ARG A 111 -5.63 -3.39 -14.05
C ARG A 111 -4.55 -2.32 -14.17
N PRO A 112 -3.32 -2.61 -13.75
CA PRO A 112 -2.20 -1.68 -13.96
C PRO A 112 -1.72 -1.71 -15.41
N GLU A 113 -1.30 -0.57 -15.96
CA GLU A 113 -0.68 -0.49 -17.28
C GLU A 113 0.86 -0.50 -17.22
N HIS A 114 1.41 -1.45 -16.49
CA HIS A 114 2.85 -1.71 -16.40
C HIS A 114 3.14 -3.21 -16.54
N LYS A 115 4.39 -3.56 -16.77
CA LYS A 115 4.82 -4.95 -16.84
C LYS A 115 4.66 -5.63 -15.48
N SER A 116 4.15 -6.87 -15.50
CA SER A 116 4.03 -7.71 -14.32
C SER A 116 4.09 -9.19 -14.69
N VAL A 117 4.70 -9.97 -13.81
CA VAL A 117 4.72 -11.44 -13.89
C VAL A 117 3.35 -12.05 -13.66
N TYR A 118 2.42 -11.26 -13.15
CA TYR A 118 1.07 -11.67 -12.79
C TYR A 118 0.06 -11.56 -13.93
N TYR A 119 0.41 -10.99 -15.06
CA TYR A 119 -0.44 -11.04 -16.23
C TYR A 119 -0.44 -12.42 -16.88
N ASP A 120 -1.52 -12.80 -17.54
CA ASP A 120 -1.51 -13.95 -18.45
C ASP A 120 -0.50 -13.75 -19.56
N SER A 121 0.17 -14.82 -19.99
CA SER A 121 1.22 -14.77 -20.98
C SER A 121 0.80 -14.23 -22.35
N SER A 122 -0.49 -14.17 -22.63
CA SER A 122 -1.05 -13.54 -23.83
C SER A 122 -1.18 -12.01 -23.71
N ASN A 123 -1.06 -11.45 -22.49
CA ASN A 123 -1.20 -10.01 -22.27
C ASN A 123 0.10 -9.29 -22.67
N LYS A 124 -0.03 -8.13 -23.32
CA LYS A 124 1.12 -7.30 -23.73
C LYS A 124 1.97 -6.78 -22.55
N TYR A 125 1.41 -6.77 -21.35
CA TYR A 125 2.09 -6.38 -20.12
C TYR A 125 2.61 -7.60 -19.34
N TYR A 126 2.51 -8.81 -19.90
CA TYR A 126 3.16 -9.97 -19.31
C TYR A 126 4.68 -9.82 -19.34
N GLU A 127 5.32 -10.22 -18.29
CA GLU A 127 6.77 -10.29 -18.17
C GLU A 127 7.15 -11.59 -17.49
N ASP A 128 8.03 -12.36 -18.15
CA ASP A 128 8.54 -13.59 -17.53
C ASP A 128 9.29 -13.26 -16.24
N TYR A 129 9.07 -14.08 -15.23
CA TYR A 129 9.79 -13.99 -13.99
C TYR A 129 11.21 -14.52 -14.18
N ASP A 130 12.16 -13.61 -14.29
CA ASP A 130 13.58 -13.93 -14.29
C ASP A 130 14.17 -13.57 -12.92
N TYR A 131 14.55 -14.60 -12.16
CA TYR A 131 15.17 -14.44 -10.84
C TYR A 131 16.50 -13.65 -10.88
N THR A 132 17.08 -13.46 -12.04
CA THR A 132 18.35 -12.76 -12.21
C THR A 132 18.20 -11.30 -12.60
N THR A 133 17.10 -10.93 -13.27
CA THR A 133 16.90 -9.59 -13.83
C THR A 133 15.66 -8.87 -13.29
N ASN A 134 14.65 -9.60 -12.82
CA ASN A 134 13.37 -9.06 -12.37
C ASN A 134 13.16 -9.28 -10.86
N ILE A 135 14.23 -9.37 -10.10
CA ILE A 135 14.13 -9.47 -8.66
C ILE A 135 13.75 -8.11 -8.12
N HIS A 136 12.57 -8.07 -7.56
CA HIS A 136 12.04 -6.86 -6.97
C HIS A 136 12.76 -6.53 -5.64
N LYS A 137 12.63 -5.29 -5.24
CA LYS A 137 13.18 -4.67 -4.02
C LYS A 137 13.11 -5.57 -2.79
N PHE A 138 11.97 -6.19 -2.56
CA PHE A 138 11.73 -6.94 -1.33
C PHE A 138 12.48 -8.26 -1.26
N ALA A 139 12.66 -8.97 -2.37
CA ALA A 139 13.50 -10.16 -2.41
C ALA A 139 14.99 -9.83 -2.19
N ALA A 140 15.44 -8.67 -2.65
CA ALA A 140 16.83 -8.23 -2.47
C ALA A 140 17.13 -7.66 -1.07
N VAL A 141 16.14 -7.06 -0.40
CA VAL A 141 16.29 -6.43 0.92
C VAL A 141 16.14 -7.45 2.04
N TYR A 142 15.29 -8.46 1.87
CA TYR A 142 15.03 -9.49 2.88
C TYR A 142 15.82 -10.76 2.56
N GLU A 143 17.09 -10.77 2.88
CA GLU A 143 18.13 -11.77 2.50
C GLU A 143 17.85 -13.21 2.92
N ASP A 144 16.96 -13.46 3.85
CA ASP A 144 16.56 -14.79 4.32
C ASP A 144 15.41 -15.41 3.50
N GLN A 145 14.83 -14.64 2.59
CA GLN A 145 13.83 -15.15 1.66
C GLN A 145 14.53 -15.61 0.38
N THR A 146 14.60 -16.91 0.16
CA THR A 146 14.94 -17.42 -1.18
C THR A 146 13.91 -16.83 -2.14
N PRO A 147 14.32 -16.20 -3.26
CA PRO A 147 13.39 -15.70 -4.25
C PRO A 147 12.41 -16.81 -4.62
N ARG A 148 11.19 -16.71 -4.17
CA ARG A 148 10.14 -17.65 -4.50
C ARG A 148 9.45 -17.13 -5.74
N ARG A 149 9.06 -18.06 -6.60
CA ARG A 149 8.21 -17.72 -7.72
C ARG A 149 7.00 -16.94 -7.20
N ALA A 150 6.69 -15.81 -7.82
CA ALA A 150 5.46 -15.07 -7.61
C ALA A 150 4.27 -16.04 -7.47
N GLY A 151 3.30 -15.69 -6.64
CA GLY A 151 2.10 -16.50 -6.39
C GLY A 151 1.43 -16.93 -7.69
N ARG A 152 0.50 -17.87 -7.61
CA ARG A 152 -0.22 -18.40 -8.78
C ARG A 152 -1.37 -17.51 -9.25
N ASN A 153 -1.64 -16.42 -8.52
CA ASN A 153 -2.75 -15.54 -8.84
C ASN A 153 -2.43 -14.74 -10.12
N THR A 154 -3.43 -14.59 -10.97
CA THR A 154 -3.33 -13.81 -12.21
C THR A 154 -4.12 -12.52 -12.03
N ILE A 155 -3.65 -11.44 -12.65
CA ILE A 155 -4.39 -10.17 -12.66
C ILE A 155 -5.66 -10.36 -13.48
N GLU A 156 -6.80 -10.18 -12.83
CA GLU A 156 -8.12 -10.26 -13.45
C GLU A 156 -8.81 -8.89 -13.47
N GLU A 157 -9.67 -8.69 -14.45
CA GLU A 157 -10.49 -7.49 -14.50
C GLU A 157 -11.48 -7.44 -13.35
N GLN A 158 -11.54 -6.30 -12.70
CA GLN A 158 -12.47 -6.00 -11.61
C GLN A 158 -13.51 -4.98 -12.06
N THR A 159 -14.53 -4.82 -11.23
CA THR A 159 -15.44 -3.67 -11.30
C THR A 159 -15.28 -2.91 -10.01
N LEU A 160 -14.23 -2.10 -9.94
CA LEU A 160 -13.95 -1.27 -8.75
C LEU A 160 -14.76 0.01 -8.86
N ILE A 161 -15.57 0.30 -7.83
CA ILE A 161 -16.34 1.54 -7.73
C ILE A 161 -16.04 2.17 -6.38
N LEU A 162 -15.30 3.26 -6.40
CA LEU A 162 -15.03 4.09 -5.23
C LEU A 162 -16.02 5.24 -5.19
N LYS A 163 -16.80 5.33 -4.12
CA LYS A 163 -17.66 6.48 -3.80
C LYS A 163 -17.07 7.19 -2.60
N MET A 164 -16.59 8.40 -2.79
CA MET A 164 -16.01 9.22 -1.74
C MET A 164 -16.81 10.49 -1.54
N PRO A 165 -16.99 10.98 -0.30
CA PRO A 165 -17.75 12.18 -0.03
C PRO A 165 -17.21 13.40 -0.79
N VAL A 166 -18.08 14.22 -1.38
CA VAL A 166 -17.68 15.49 -2.02
C VAL A 166 -17.15 16.51 -1.01
N THR A 167 -17.51 16.33 0.27
CA THR A 167 -17.06 17.17 1.39
C THR A 167 -16.59 16.25 2.52
N PRO A 168 -15.36 15.74 2.46
CA PRO A 168 -14.82 14.86 3.51
C PRO A 168 -14.65 15.63 4.82
N THR A 169 -14.99 14.97 5.91
CA THR A 169 -14.88 15.48 7.27
C THR A 169 -14.18 14.49 8.18
N SER A 170 -13.48 14.99 9.21
CA SER A 170 -12.92 14.12 10.23
C SER A 170 -14.04 13.38 10.96
N ALA A 171 -13.95 12.06 11.02
CA ALA A 171 -14.89 11.23 11.78
C ALA A 171 -14.71 11.46 13.28
N VAL A 172 -15.82 11.52 14.02
CA VAL A 172 -15.80 11.57 15.50
C VAL A 172 -15.38 10.19 16.03
N ASP A 173 -16.07 9.15 15.55
CA ASP A 173 -15.75 7.76 15.83
C ASP A 173 -15.00 7.18 14.62
N LYS A 174 -13.74 6.83 14.81
CA LYS A 174 -12.90 6.37 13.72
C LYS A 174 -13.29 4.97 13.26
N THR A 175 -13.48 4.82 11.97
CA THR A 175 -13.78 3.53 11.34
C THR A 175 -12.48 2.80 11.03
N LYS A 176 -12.41 1.53 11.45
CA LYS A 176 -11.28 0.66 11.12
C LYS A 176 -11.29 0.33 9.62
N THR A 177 -10.11 0.29 9.01
CA THR A 177 -9.96 -0.21 7.64
C THR A 177 -10.17 -1.73 7.63
N ASP A 178 -11.01 -2.22 6.72
CA ASP A 178 -11.30 -3.64 6.55
C ASP A 178 -10.34 -4.30 5.54
N PHE A 179 -10.42 -5.62 5.41
CA PHE A 179 -9.73 -6.34 4.35
C PHE A 179 -10.26 -5.93 2.98
N GLY A 180 -9.36 -5.81 2.02
CA GLY A 180 -9.68 -5.45 0.65
C GLY A 180 -9.37 -3.99 0.34
N ALA A 181 -9.94 -3.50 -0.75
CA ALA A 181 -9.69 -2.16 -1.21
C ALA A 181 -10.26 -1.12 -0.23
N MET A 182 -9.45 -0.14 0.13
CA MET A 182 -9.85 1.03 0.92
C MET A 182 -9.80 2.34 0.11
N GLY A 183 -9.28 2.26 -1.12
CA GLY A 183 -9.15 3.39 -2.03
C GLY A 183 -8.71 2.96 -3.41
N ILE A 184 -8.53 3.91 -4.31
CA ILE A 184 -8.05 3.71 -5.68
C ILE A 184 -6.91 4.68 -5.98
N ALA A 185 -5.79 4.15 -6.46
CA ALA A 185 -4.66 4.92 -6.97
C ALA A 185 -5.01 5.59 -8.33
N LEU A 186 -4.29 6.65 -8.70
CA LEU A 186 -4.55 7.42 -9.93
C LEU A 186 -4.48 6.56 -11.21
N ASN A 187 -3.77 5.44 -11.20
CA ASN A 187 -3.76 4.49 -12.31
C ASN A 187 -4.88 3.43 -12.25
N GLY A 188 -5.83 3.58 -11.33
CA GLY A 188 -6.98 2.70 -11.20
C GLY A 188 -6.77 1.44 -10.37
N VAL A 189 -5.59 1.23 -9.83
CA VAL A 189 -5.23 0.09 -8.98
C VAL A 189 -5.75 0.30 -7.56
N SER A 190 -6.22 -0.77 -6.93
CA SER A 190 -6.70 -0.74 -5.54
C SER A 190 -5.57 -0.41 -4.56
N LEU A 191 -5.89 0.39 -3.55
CA LEU A 191 -5.07 0.61 -2.37
C LEU A 191 -5.60 -0.26 -1.24
N PHE A 192 -4.75 -1.07 -0.64
CA PHE A 192 -5.06 -1.94 0.49
C PHE A 192 -4.37 -1.41 1.75
N ASN A 193 -4.87 -1.85 2.91
CA ASN A 193 -4.25 -1.56 4.19
C ASN A 193 -3.06 -2.51 4.47
N GLU A 194 -2.55 -2.46 5.68
CA GLU A 194 -1.42 -3.26 6.17
C GLU A 194 -1.75 -4.70 6.53
N ASN A 195 -2.98 -5.16 6.34
CA ASN A 195 -3.36 -6.50 6.73
C ASN A 195 -3.20 -7.48 5.56
N ALA A 196 -2.55 -8.60 5.84
CA ALA A 196 -2.55 -9.77 4.98
C ALA A 196 -3.87 -10.54 5.05
N ALA A 197 -4.01 -11.58 4.25
CA ALA A 197 -5.13 -12.51 4.36
C ALA A 197 -5.24 -13.09 5.78
N PRO A 198 -6.45 -13.44 6.27
CA PRO A 198 -6.61 -13.98 7.61
C PRO A 198 -5.73 -15.20 7.88
N GLY A 199 -4.82 -15.08 8.83
CA GLY A 199 -3.87 -16.12 9.21
C GLY A 199 -2.47 -15.97 8.62
N ASP A 200 -2.26 -14.97 7.75
CA ASP A 200 -0.97 -14.64 7.18
C ASP A 200 -0.45 -13.31 7.76
N GLU A 201 0.86 -13.18 7.84
CA GLU A 201 1.53 -11.93 8.20
C GLU A 201 1.91 -11.20 6.91
N ILE A 202 1.63 -9.90 6.84
CA ILE A 202 1.91 -9.12 5.63
C ILE A 202 3.40 -9.13 5.26
N THR A 203 4.28 -9.23 6.25
CA THR A 203 5.72 -9.36 6.05
C THR A 203 6.11 -10.64 5.31
N ASP A 204 5.28 -11.69 5.41
CA ASP A 204 5.49 -12.93 4.69
C ASP A 204 5.04 -12.86 3.22
N GLU A 205 4.27 -11.85 2.86
CA GLU A 205 3.81 -11.60 1.49
C GLU A 205 4.73 -10.71 0.67
N LEU A 206 5.72 -10.05 1.30
CA LEU A 206 6.60 -9.07 0.64
C LEU A 206 7.28 -9.61 -0.62
N PHE A 207 7.73 -10.86 -0.57
CA PHE A 207 8.39 -11.50 -1.71
C PHE A 207 7.45 -11.74 -2.89
N THR A 208 6.14 -11.59 -2.72
CA THR A 208 5.14 -11.74 -3.78
C THR A 208 4.89 -10.46 -4.56
N PHE A 209 5.37 -9.30 -4.08
CA PHE A 209 5.22 -8.06 -4.81
C PHE A 209 6.09 -8.06 -6.07
N ASP A 210 5.54 -7.60 -7.18
CA ASP A 210 6.29 -7.44 -8.42
C ASP A 210 7.21 -6.19 -8.39
N GLN A 211 7.90 -5.92 -9.49
CA GLN A 211 8.81 -4.78 -9.61
C GLN A 211 8.13 -3.40 -9.42
N CYS A 212 6.81 -3.35 -9.47
CA CYS A 212 6.01 -2.15 -9.26
C CYS A 212 5.40 -2.06 -7.86
N SER A 213 5.81 -2.94 -6.95
CA SER A 213 5.40 -2.99 -5.54
C SER A 213 3.94 -3.40 -5.33
N GLY A 214 3.37 -4.23 -6.21
CA GLY A 214 2.02 -4.74 -6.07
C GLY A 214 1.92 -6.22 -6.40
N HIS A 215 0.77 -6.80 -6.09
CA HIS A 215 0.45 -8.19 -6.39
C HIS A 215 -1.07 -8.41 -6.47
N PRO A 216 -1.56 -9.49 -7.09
CA PRO A 216 -2.97 -9.84 -7.07
C PRO A 216 -3.32 -10.74 -5.89
N GLU A 217 -4.45 -10.49 -5.22
CA GLU A 217 -5.05 -11.43 -4.28
C GLU A 217 -5.73 -12.60 -5.04
N ASN A 218 -6.32 -13.55 -4.31
CA ASN A 218 -6.83 -14.83 -4.85
C ASN A 218 -7.99 -14.71 -5.87
N ARG A 219 -8.58 -13.53 -6.04
CA ARG A 219 -9.60 -13.23 -7.05
C ARG A 219 -9.05 -12.39 -8.20
N GLY A 220 -7.74 -12.15 -8.21
CA GLY A 220 -7.06 -11.42 -9.26
C GLY A 220 -7.12 -9.90 -9.12
N THR A 221 -7.56 -9.36 -7.98
CA THR A 221 -7.50 -7.92 -7.73
C THR A 221 -6.06 -7.51 -7.46
N TYR A 222 -5.43 -6.86 -8.45
CA TYR A 222 -4.10 -6.28 -8.25
C TYR A 222 -4.18 -5.06 -7.33
N HIS A 223 -3.26 -4.94 -6.38
CA HIS A 223 -3.30 -3.90 -5.37
C HIS A 223 -1.91 -3.52 -4.85
N TYR A 224 -1.85 -2.35 -4.22
CA TYR A 224 -0.68 -1.84 -3.53
C TYR A 224 -0.90 -1.84 -2.03
N HIS A 225 0.11 -2.28 -1.28
CA HIS A 225 0.22 -2.09 0.16
C HIS A 225 1.26 -1.03 0.50
N VAL A 226 2.18 -0.74 -0.41
CA VAL A 226 3.38 0.11 -0.23
C VAL A 226 3.46 1.15 -1.33
N ASP A 227 4.54 1.93 -1.32
CA ASP A 227 4.89 2.90 -2.35
C ASP A 227 4.80 2.28 -3.77
N PRO A 228 3.85 2.73 -4.59
CA PRO A 228 3.65 2.20 -5.95
C PRO A 228 4.68 2.79 -6.90
N VAL A 229 5.92 2.29 -6.84
CA VAL A 229 7.10 2.92 -7.45
C VAL A 229 6.96 3.20 -8.96
N CYS A 230 6.31 2.30 -9.72
CA CYS A 230 6.05 2.53 -11.14
C CYS A 230 5.02 3.64 -11.38
N LEU A 231 4.02 3.77 -10.52
CA LEU A 231 3.08 4.89 -10.58
C LEU A 231 3.78 6.21 -10.24
N ILE A 232 4.62 6.22 -9.19
CA ILE A 232 5.45 7.38 -8.83
C ILE A 232 6.27 7.84 -10.05
N GLN A 233 6.99 6.92 -10.67
CA GLN A 233 7.77 7.21 -11.89
C GLN A 233 6.89 7.75 -13.03
N LYS A 234 5.74 7.12 -13.27
CA LYS A 234 4.80 7.53 -14.33
C LYS A 234 4.22 8.93 -14.11
N LEU A 235 4.01 9.31 -12.87
CA LEU A 235 3.54 10.65 -12.49
C LEU A 235 4.65 11.73 -12.57
N GLY A 236 5.86 11.35 -12.93
CA GLY A 236 7.02 12.24 -13.00
C GLY A 236 7.72 12.43 -11.65
N GLY A 237 7.41 11.59 -10.66
CA GLY A 237 8.13 11.54 -9.40
C GLY A 237 9.54 10.99 -9.57
N LYS A 238 10.36 11.18 -8.55
CA LYS A 238 11.75 10.77 -8.55
C LYS A 238 11.89 9.36 -8.02
N VAL A 239 12.54 8.50 -8.80
CA VAL A 239 12.90 7.13 -8.40
C VAL A 239 14.40 6.92 -8.61
N ASN A 240 14.98 6.04 -7.81
CA ASN A 240 16.37 5.62 -7.92
C ASN A 240 16.41 4.21 -8.51
N GLU A 241 17.28 4.00 -9.49
CA GLU A 241 17.65 2.65 -9.92
C GLU A 241 18.70 2.11 -8.96
N VAL A 242 18.39 1.00 -8.31
CA VAL A 242 19.28 0.35 -7.35
C VAL A 242 19.76 -0.96 -7.93
N SER A 243 21.04 -1.26 -7.74
CA SER A 243 21.66 -2.52 -8.12
C SER A 243 22.45 -3.08 -6.95
N LYS A 244 22.18 -4.33 -6.59
CA LYS A 244 22.89 -5.05 -5.53
C LYS A 244 23.36 -6.38 -6.06
N THR A 245 24.63 -6.73 -5.81
CA THR A 245 25.16 -8.06 -6.12
C THR A 245 25.37 -8.83 -4.83
N ASP A 246 24.79 -10.00 -4.75
CA ASP A 246 24.97 -10.94 -3.66
C ASP A 246 25.21 -12.35 -4.20
N SER A 247 26.23 -13.03 -3.68
CA SER A 247 26.61 -14.40 -4.03
C SER A 247 26.71 -14.64 -5.56
N GLY A 248 27.11 -13.60 -6.32
CA GLY A 248 27.26 -13.66 -7.78
C GLY A 248 25.99 -13.38 -8.58
N THR A 249 24.88 -13.10 -7.93
CA THR A 249 23.62 -12.68 -8.58
C THR A 249 23.44 -11.18 -8.41
N THR A 250 23.13 -10.48 -9.49
CA THR A 250 22.84 -9.03 -9.46
C THR A 250 21.34 -8.83 -9.53
N TYR A 251 20.83 -8.05 -8.56
CA TYR A 251 19.44 -7.67 -8.40
C TYR A 251 19.28 -6.21 -8.74
N ASN A 252 18.30 -5.88 -9.58
CA ASN A 252 18.01 -4.51 -9.96
C ASN A 252 16.55 -4.19 -9.61
N TRP A 253 16.30 -2.99 -9.04
CA TRP A 253 14.94 -2.55 -8.73
C TRP A 253 14.84 -1.03 -8.72
N LEU A 254 13.61 -0.51 -8.73
CA LEU A 254 13.32 0.90 -8.49
C LEU A 254 12.99 1.14 -7.02
N GLU A 255 13.45 2.27 -6.50
CA GLU A 255 13.06 2.77 -5.18
C GLU A 255 12.55 4.19 -5.27
N ASP A 256 11.61 4.55 -4.40
CA ASP A 256 11.27 5.95 -4.18
C ASP A 256 12.49 6.72 -3.66
N SER A 257 12.71 7.92 -4.18
CA SER A 257 13.87 8.75 -3.81
C SER A 257 13.74 9.42 -2.43
N GLY A 258 12.57 9.37 -1.82
CA GLY A 258 12.22 10.11 -0.61
C GLY A 258 11.81 11.58 -0.86
N ASP A 259 11.72 12.02 -2.11
CA ASP A 259 11.40 13.41 -2.48
C ASP A 259 9.99 13.55 -3.10
N ASN A 260 9.11 12.56 -2.91
CA ASN A 260 7.80 12.49 -3.57
C ASN A 260 6.62 12.81 -2.64
N ALA A 261 6.86 13.37 -1.47
CA ALA A 261 5.82 13.67 -0.47
C ALA A 261 4.69 14.58 -1.01
N GLY A 262 4.98 15.46 -1.94
CA GLY A 262 3.97 16.30 -2.61
C GLY A 262 3.33 15.69 -3.85
N LEU A 263 3.56 14.40 -4.15
CA LEU A 263 3.02 13.73 -5.34
C LEU A 263 1.72 13.02 -5.01
N LEU A 264 0.60 13.49 -5.58
CA LEU A 264 -0.70 12.84 -5.41
C LEU A 264 -0.70 11.47 -6.08
N LEU A 265 -1.05 10.41 -5.31
CA LEU A 265 -1.08 9.02 -5.76
C LEU A 265 -2.50 8.46 -5.94
N GLY A 266 -3.49 8.96 -5.20
CA GLY A 266 -4.85 8.44 -5.24
C GLY A 266 -5.74 9.01 -4.15
N PHE A 267 -6.85 8.33 -3.87
CA PHE A 267 -7.81 8.70 -2.83
C PHE A 267 -8.28 7.47 -2.07
N LEU A 268 -8.59 7.67 -0.78
CA LEU A 268 -9.30 6.69 0.02
C LEU A 268 -10.81 6.95 -0.01
N MET A 269 -11.58 5.97 0.46
CA MET A 269 -13.05 6.03 0.42
C MET A 269 -13.64 7.08 1.38
N ASP A 270 -12.86 7.63 2.29
CA ASP A 270 -13.26 8.78 3.11
C ASP A 270 -13.08 10.14 2.41
N GLY A 271 -12.62 10.12 1.15
CA GLY A 271 -12.48 11.30 0.29
C GLY A 271 -11.18 12.06 0.47
N PHE A 272 -10.29 11.64 1.38
CA PHE A 272 -9.01 12.29 1.54
C PHE A 272 -7.95 11.73 0.57
N PRO A 273 -7.10 12.62 0.01
CA PRO A 273 -6.05 12.23 -0.93
C PRO A 273 -4.92 11.47 -0.22
N VAL A 274 -4.26 10.62 -1.00
CA VAL A 274 -3.04 9.89 -0.63
C VAL A 274 -1.88 10.45 -1.43
N TYR A 275 -0.85 10.89 -0.74
CA TYR A 275 0.39 11.38 -1.33
C TYR A 275 1.53 10.38 -1.21
N GLY A 276 2.59 10.65 -1.92
CA GLY A 276 3.81 9.86 -1.90
C GLY A 276 4.46 9.83 -0.53
N PRO A 277 5.51 8.99 -0.39
CA PRO A 277 6.17 8.79 0.88
C PRO A 277 6.70 10.09 1.49
N ILE A 278 6.54 10.24 2.80
CA ILE A 278 7.14 11.36 3.53
C ILE A 278 8.65 11.21 3.51
N GLY A 279 9.29 12.24 3.01
CA GLY A 279 10.73 12.39 2.98
C GLY A 279 11.13 13.84 3.19
N ASN A 280 12.37 14.14 2.89
CA ASN A 280 12.85 15.52 2.92
C ASN A 280 12.25 16.29 1.75
N GLY A 281 11.40 17.26 2.02
CA GLY A 281 11.00 18.20 0.97
C GLY A 281 9.53 18.42 0.78
N GLU A 282 8.68 17.87 1.61
CA GLU A 282 7.28 18.28 1.63
C GLU A 282 7.18 19.77 1.99
N LYS A 283 6.34 20.48 1.24
CA LYS A 283 6.17 21.92 1.40
C LYS A 283 4.70 22.27 1.48
N ASP A 284 4.38 23.04 2.49
CA ASP A 284 3.10 23.77 2.52
C ASP A 284 3.07 24.81 1.39
N CYS A 285 1.98 24.89 0.63
CA CYS A 285 1.86 25.79 -0.51
C CYS A 285 1.88 27.28 -0.12
N LYS A 286 1.68 27.60 1.14
CA LYS A 286 1.77 28.95 1.73
C LYS A 286 3.07 29.20 2.49
N ALA A 287 4.04 28.29 2.34
CA ALA A 287 5.34 28.31 3.00
C ALA A 287 5.26 28.29 4.54
N ASN A 288 4.19 27.75 5.12
CA ASN A 288 4.11 27.46 6.53
C ASN A 288 4.96 26.25 6.89
N ALA A 289 5.19 26.01 8.17
CA ALA A 289 5.78 24.76 8.61
C ALA A 289 4.78 23.62 8.35
N VAL A 290 5.28 22.52 7.73
CA VAL A 290 4.49 21.31 7.54
C VAL A 290 4.30 20.62 8.89
N PRO A 291 3.07 20.32 9.32
CA PRO A 291 2.84 19.60 10.56
C PRO A 291 3.42 18.18 10.51
N ALA A 292 3.77 17.61 11.66
CA ALA A 292 4.07 16.20 11.73
C ALA A 292 2.82 15.36 11.38
N ILE A 293 3.04 14.16 10.81
CA ILE A 293 1.95 13.21 10.61
C ILE A 293 1.38 12.74 11.94
N ASP A 294 0.09 12.51 11.97
CA ASP A 294 -0.65 12.04 13.13
C ASP A 294 -0.69 10.51 13.22
N GLU A 295 -1.49 10.00 14.15
CA GLU A 295 -1.69 8.56 14.38
C GLU A 295 -2.40 7.84 13.23
N TYR A 296 -3.04 8.55 12.30
CA TYR A 296 -3.69 8.01 11.09
C TYR A 296 -2.78 8.09 9.87
N ASN A 297 -1.51 8.43 10.05
CA ASN A 297 -0.50 8.56 9.00
C ASN A 297 -0.78 9.69 8.00
N GLY A 298 -1.33 10.78 8.48
CA GLY A 298 -1.63 11.97 7.69
C GLY A 298 -1.48 13.27 8.47
N HIS A 299 -1.77 14.37 7.83
CA HIS A 299 -1.76 15.71 8.42
C HIS A 299 -2.59 16.69 7.58
N LEU A 300 -2.80 17.89 8.13
CA LEU A 300 -3.58 18.95 7.50
C LEU A 300 -2.67 20.11 7.10
N HIS A 301 -2.50 20.35 5.82
CA HIS A 301 -1.95 21.61 5.29
C HIS A 301 -2.32 21.79 3.80
N CYS A 302 -1.92 22.88 3.18
CA CYS A 302 -2.17 23.08 1.76
C CYS A 302 -1.11 22.39 0.90
N THR A 303 -1.57 21.83 -0.21
CA THR A 303 -0.73 21.20 -1.24
C THR A 303 -0.95 21.90 -2.59
N ALA A 304 -0.18 21.52 -3.60
CA ALA A 304 -0.37 22.02 -4.97
C ALA A 304 -1.74 21.66 -5.54
N ASP A 305 -2.29 20.50 -5.16
CA ASP A 305 -3.61 20.04 -5.60
C ASP A 305 -4.76 20.63 -4.75
N PHE A 306 -4.51 20.97 -3.50
CA PHE A 306 -5.48 21.47 -2.54
C PHE A 306 -4.99 22.77 -1.88
N SER A 307 -5.04 23.88 -2.62
CA SER A 307 -4.50 25.17 -2.20
C SER A 307 -5.21 25.79 -0.97
N SER A 308 -6.44 25.39 -0.71
CA SER A 308 -7.18 25.81 0.51
C SER A 308 -6.74 25.04 1.75
N GLY A 309 -6.01 23.95 1.59
CA GLY A 309 -5.68 22.98 2.62
C GLY A 309 -6.64 21.80 2.60
N SER A 310 -6.11 20.61 2.82
CA SER A 310 -6.85 19.37 3.03
C SER A 310 -6.07 18.49 3.96
N TYR A 311 -6.75 17.70 4.77
CA TYR A 311 -6.10 16.53 5.36
C TYR A 311 -5.71 15.57 4.26
N HIS A 312 -4.58 14.92 4.40
CA HIS A 312 -4.11 13.91 3.45
C HIS A 312 -3.21 12.88 4.12
N TYR A 313 -3.23 11.69 3.54
CA TYR A 313 -2.42 10.55 3.96
C TYR A 313 -1.11 10.50 3.17
N HIS A 314 -0.13 9.82 3.75
CA HIS A 314 1.11 9.48 3.08
C HIS A 314 1.35 7.98 3.07
N VAL A 315 1.84 7.47 1.94
CA VAL A 315 2.40 6.12 1.86
C VAL A 315 3.75 6.11 2.55
N LYS A 316 4.09 5.06 3.28
CA LYS A 316 5.44 4.86 3.79
C LYS A 316 6.31 4.16 2.74
N THR A 317 7.59 4.50 2.71
CA THR A 317 8.57 3.74 1.92
C THR A 317 8.91 2.44 2.62
N ALA A 318 9.23 1.40 1.85
CA ALA A 318 9.69 0.13 2.39
C ALA A 318 11.01 0.24 3.18
N THR A 319 11.79 1.28 2.95
CA THR A 319 13.05 1.55 3.68
C THR A 319 12.84 2.21 5.03
N GLN A 320 11.66 2.71 5.33
CA GLN A 320 11.34 3.39 6.59
C GLN A 320 10.97 2.44 7.72
N GLY A 321 10.61 1.19 7.35
CA GLY A 321 10.32 0.17 8.32
C GLY A 321 11.48 -0.76 8.49
N GLY A 322 12.15 -1.11 9.38
CA GLY A 322 13.20 -2.12 9.45
C GLY A 322 12.71 -3.50 9.01
N LYS A 323 13.58 -4.47 9.00
CA LYS A 323 13.27 -5.85 8.60
C LYS A 323 12.05 -6.46 9.32
N ASN A 324 11.74 -5.98 10.53
CA ASN A 324 10.66 -6.49 11.38
C ASN A 324 9.51 -5.48 11.54
N ASP A 325 9.60 -4.31 10.90
CA ASP A 325 8.55 -3.32 10.99
C ASP A 325 7.64 -3.44 9.77
N PRO A 326 6.36 -3.46 10.02
CA PRO A 326 5.39 -3.35 8.95
C PRO A 326 5.58 -2.03 8.22
N VAL A 327 5.86 -2.11 6.94
CA VAL A 327 6.34 -0.98 6.12
C VAL A 327 5.25 -0.30 5.29
N PHE A 328 3.99 -0.57 5.56
CA PHE A 328 3.09 -0.53 4.46
C PHE A 328 1.97 0.42 4.55
N TRP A 329 1.98 1.44 5.25
CA TRP A 329 0.70 1.91 5.61
C TRP A 329 0.40 3.24 5.04
N ILE A 330 -0.85 3.33 4.68
CA ILE A 330 -1.50 4.57 4.32
C ILE A 330 -2.26 5.12 5.54
N THR A 331 -2.86 4.25 6.37
CA THR A 331 -3.82 4.70 7.38
C THR A 331 -3.58 4.26 8.82
N ASN A 332 -2.58 3.48 9.13
CA ASN A 332 -2.44 2.89 10.48
C ASN A 332 -3.74 2.26 11.02
N ASN A 333 -4.41 1.43 10.21
CA ASN A 333 -5.63 0.67 10.53
C ASN A 333 -6.95 1.46 10.66
N TYR A 334 -6.96 2.78 10.57
CA TYR A 334 -8.18 3.58 10.70
C TYR A 334 -8.26 4.68 9.64
N PHE A 335 -9.47 4.95 9.17
CA PHE A 335 -9.73 6.15 8.39
C PHE A 335 -9.73 7.38 9.30
N TYR A 336 -9.20 8.49 8.80
CA TYR A 336 -9.31 9.79 9.47
C TYR A 336 -10.72 10.36 9.34
N GLY A 337 -11.34 10.21 8.16
CA GLY A 337 -12.66 10.72 7.84
C GLY A 337 -13.76 9.66 7.92
N GLU A 338 -14.98 10.12 7.66
CA GLU A 338 -16.14 9.25 7.48
C GLU A 338 -16.02 8.54 6.13
N PRO A 339 -15.88 7.21 6.09
CA PRO A 339 -15.72 6.52 4.83
C PRO A 339 -17.02 6.48 4.03
N GLY A 340 -16.91 6.68 2.72
CA GLY A 340 -17.98 6.39 1.77
C GLY A 340 -18.07 4.88 1.50
N LEU A 341 -18.06 4.48 0.23
CA LEU A 341 -18.16 3.08 -0.16
C LEU A 341 -17.08 2.71 -1.18
N ILE A 342 -16.60 1.47 -1.09
CA ILE A 342 -15.90 0.83 -2.18
C ILE A 342 -16.61 -0.47 -2.54
N GLY A 343 -17.01 -0.61 -3.80
CA GLY A 343 -17.60 -1.80 -4.36
C GLY A 343 -16.62 -2.57 -5.25
N GLN A 344 -16.74 -3.88 -5.29
CA GLN A 344 -15.99 -4.78 -6.17
C GLN A 344 -16.91 -5.72 -6.91
#